data_53f7c4de65e570762a30a658cf2b8450
#
_entry.id   53f7c4de65e570762a30a658cf2b8450
#
_cell.length_a   1.000
_cell.length_b   1.000
_cell.length_c   1.000
_cell.angle_alpha   90.00
_cell.angle_beta   90.00
_cell.angle_gamma   90.00
#
_symmetry.space_group_name_H-M   'P 1'
#
loop_
_entity.id
_entity.type
_entity.pdbx_description
1 polymer ?
#
loop_
_entity_poly.entity_id
_entity_poly.type
_entity_poly.pdbx_seq_one_letter_code
_entity_poly.pdbx_strand_id
1 'polypeptide(L)'
;MDDSNVENNIEETTTEEPVVADPIGDSILQSIKKVLNLGADNTDFDSDLLIHINSVFSVLQQLGIGPETGFYINDGTATWTEYLGNDSAHLNLVKSYMAAKVRILFDPPVSSAVMDSLNRICSEFEWRSNVAAENKEHEEVPDHESSDDDA
;
A
#
# COMPACT_ATOMS: atom_id res chain seq x y z
N MET A 1 -52.37 -23.02 -41.88
CA MET A 1 -51.35 -24.02 -41.57
C MET A 1 -50.07 -23.55 -42.24
N ASP A 2 -49.26 -22.84 -41.47
CA ASP A 2 -47.81 -22.87 -41.66
C ASP A 2 -47.17 -22.19 -40.47
N ASP A 3 -46.55 -23.00 -39.64
CA ASP A 3 -45.79 -22.57 -38.46
C ASP A 3 -44.40 -22.18 -38.92
N SER A 4 -44.11 -20.86 -38.90
CA SER A 4 -42.77 -20.37 -38.99
C SER A 4 -42.27 -19.94 -37.62
N ASN A 5 -41.65 -20.89 -36.96
CA ASN A 5 -40.91 -20.70 -35.72
C ASN A 5 -39.65 -19.87 -36.03
N VAL A 6 -39.66 -18.60 -35.65
CA VAL A 6 -38.44 -17.77 -35.68
C VAL A 6 -37.79 -17.84 -34.31
N GLU A 7 -36.78 -18.72 -34.21
CA GLU A 7 -35.86 -18.75 -33.08
C GLU A 7 -35.05 -17.43 -33.06
N ASN A 8 -35.39 -16.60 -32.09
CA ASN A 8 -34.63 -15.39 -31.80
C ASN A 8 -33.39 -15.76 -30.99
N ASN A 9 -32.28 -15.97 -31.68
CA ASN A 9 -30.97 -16.16 -31.08
C ASN A 9 -30.48 -14.82 -30.61
N ILE A 10 -30.70 -14.51 -29.32
CA ILE A 10 -30.07 -13.35 -28.67
C ILE A 10 -28.66 -13.77 -28.30
N GLU A 11 -27.69 -13.41 -29.12
CA GLU A 11 -26.28 -13.39 -28.75
C GLU A 11 -26.10 -12.35 -27.65
N GLU A 12 -25.98 -12.82 -26.43
CA GLU A 12 -25.56 -12.05 -25.26
C GLU A 12 -24.08 -11.68 -25.46
N THR A 13 -23.85 -10.55 -26.12
CA THR A 13 -22.51 -9.95 -26.17
C THR A 13 -22.22 -9.37 -24.81
N THR A 14 -21.59 -10.14 -23.95
CA THR A 14 -20.98 -9.64 -22.71
C THR A 14 -19.85 -8.72 -23.10
N THR A 15 -20.16 -7.45 -23.26
CA THR A 15 -19.15 -6.40 -23.33
C THR A 15 -18.59 -6.26 -21.93
N GLU A 16 -17.48 -6.91 -21.64
CA GLU A 16 -16.67 -6.57 -20.48
C GLU A 16 -16.16 -5.14 -20.71
N GLU A 17 -16.83 -4.18 -20.09
CA GLU A 17 -16.27 -2.83 -19.97
C GLU A 17 -14.93 -2.93 -19.26
N PRO A 18 -13.87 -2.28 -19.75
CA PRO A 18 -12.60 -2.22 -19.04
C PRO A 18 -12.89 -1.61 -17.68
N VAL A 19 -12.55 -2.35 -16.60
CA VAL A 19 -12.57 -1.83 -15.24
C VAL A 19 -11.61 -0.65 -15.22
N VAL A 20 -12.11 0.54 -15.44
CA VAL A 20 -11.36 1.77 -15.24
C VAL A 20 -11.07 1.81 -13.74
N ALA A 21 -9.83 1.51 -13.38
CA ALA A 21 -9.36 1.67 -12.01
C ALA A 21 -9.75 3.07 -11.56
N ASP A 22 -10.55 3.18 -10.50
CA ASP A 22 -11.02 4.44 -9.98
C ASP A 22 -9.76 5.25 -9.56
N PRO A 23 -9.37 6.30 -10.29
CA PRO A 23 -8.15 7.03 -9.99
C PRO A 23 -8.17 7.65 -8.59
N ILE A 24 -9.35 7.90 -8.03
CA ILE A 24 -9.52 8.39 -6.66
C ILE A 24 -9.25 7.25 -5.66
N GLY A 25 -9.63 6.01 -6.00
CA GLY A 25 -9.42 4.84 -5.13
C GLY A 25 -7.95 4.46 -4.96
N ASP A 26 -7.08 4.81 -5.90
CA ASP A 26 -5.64 4.52 -5.86
C ASP A 26 -4.79 5.70 -5.33
N SER A 27 -5.35 6.92 -5.23
CA SER A 27 -4.65 8.08 -4.66
C SER A 27 -4.25 7.83 -3.21
N ILE A 28 -2.98 8.05 -2.89
CA ILE A 28 -2.42 7.89 -1.54
C ILE A 28 -3.09 8.88 -0.59
N LEU A 29 -3.11 10.17 -0.93
CA LEU A 29 -3.71 11.20 -0.08
C LEU A 29 -5.20 10.96 0.16
N GLN A 30 -5.96 10.65 -0.90
CA GLN A 30 -7.40 10.42 -0.77
C GLN A 30 -7.73 9.17 0.06
N SER A 31 -6.93 8.11 -0.06
CA SER A 31 -7.12 6.91 0.75
C SER A 31 -6.86 7.17 2.24
N ILE A 32 -5.88 8.01 2.57
CA ILE A 32 -5.58 8.40 3.96
C ILE A 32 -6.68 9.32 4.50
N LYS A 33 -7.14 10.32 3.73
CA LYS A 33 -8.28 11.18 4.11
C LYS A 33 -9.52 10.34 4.44
N LYS A 34 -9.80 9.33 3.64
CA LYS A 34 -10.93 8.42 3.87
C LYS A 34 -10.82 7.66 5.20
N VAL A 35 -9.64 7.16 5.54
CA VAL A 35 -9.40 6.46 6.82
C VAL A 35 -9.54 7.41 8.02
N LEU A 36 -9.17 8.68 7.86
CA LEU A 36 -9.30 9.72 8.88
C LEU A 36 -10.72 10.32 8.96
N ASN A 37 -11.66 9.85 8.15
CA ASN A 37 -13.02 10.42 8.00
C ASN A 37 -13.02 11.88 7.55
N LEU A 38 -12.03 12.30 6.79
CA LEU A 38 -12.00 13.60 6.15
C LEU A 38 -12.68 13.53 4.79
N GLY A 39 -13.47 14.57 4.47
CA GLY A 39 -14.11 14.66 3.14
C GLY A 39 -13.06 14.77 2.04
N ALA A 40 -13.32 14.13 0.88
CA ALA A 40 -12.41 14.18 -0.26
C ALA A 40 -12.15 15.62 -0.72
N ASP A 41 -13.18 16.45 -0.70
CA ASP A 41 -13.13 17.86 -1.11
C ASP A 41 -12.56 18.81 -0.05
N ASN A 42 -12.36 18.34 1.17
CA ASN A 42 -11.77 19.15 2.25
C ASN A 42 -10.26 19.19 2.08
N THR A 43 -9.72 20.34 1.67
CA THR A 43 -8.28 20.55 1.42
C THR A 43 -7.56 21.26 2.57
N ASP A 44 -8.26 21.62 3.64
CA ASP A 44 -7.70 22.41 4.76
C ASP A 44 -6.51 21.72 5.45
N PHE A 45 -6.50 20.39 5.43
CA PHE A 45 -5.49 19.57 6.09
C PHE A 45 -4.51 18.90 5.13
N ASP A 46 -4.63 19.12 3.83
CA ASP A 46 -3.83 18.39 2.84
C ASP A 46 -2.32 18.62 3.04
N SER A 47 -1.89 19.84 3.34
CA SER A 47 -0.48 20.14 3.61
C SER A 47 0.06 19.41 4.84
N ASP A 48 -0.71 19.33 5.93
CA ASP A 48 -0.29 18.63 7.14
C ASP A 48 -0.24 17.12 6.91
N LEU A 49 -1.24 16.59 6.22
CA LEU A 49 -1.27 15.18 5.84
C LEU A 49 -0.08 14.80 4.95
N LEU A 50 0.28 15.63 3.96
CA LEU A 50 1.43 15.40 3.10
C LEU A 50 2.74 15.32 3.89
N ILE A 51 2.93 16.17 4.91
CA ILE A 51 4.10 16.10 5.81
C ILE A 51 4.14 14.75 6.53
N HIS A 52 3.03 14.32 7.11
CA HIS A 52 2.97 13.05 7.84
C HIS A 52 3.15 11.84 6.92
N ILE A 53 2.50 11.84 5.76
CA ILE A 53 2.63 10.77 4.75
C ILE A 53 4.09 10.65 4.29
N ASN A 54 4.75 11.75 3.96
CA ASN A 54 6.15 11.76 3.54
C ASN A 54 7.10 11.30 4.66
N SER A 55 6.79 11.63 5.92
CA SER A 55 7.55 11.10 7.07
C SER A 55 7.43 9.59 7.18
N VAL A 56 6.24 9.02 6.92
CA VAL A 56 6.04 7.57 6.91
C VAL A 56 6.74 6.91 5.73
N PHE A 57 6.77 7.53 4.55
CA PHE A 57 7.56 7.03 3.41
C PHE A 57 9.04 6.93 3.74
N SER A 58 9.59 7.89 4.49
CA SER A 58 10.97 7.83 4.94
C SER A 58 11.24 6.64 5.87
N VAL A 59 10.30 6.30 6.74
CA VAL A 59 10.39 5.10 7.59
C VAL A 59 10.29 3.83 6.75
N LEU A 60 9.35 3.76 5.81
CA LEU A 60 9.19 2.61 4.91
C LEU A 60 10.45 2.36 4.08
N GLN A 61 11.10 3.42 3.58
CA GLN A 61 12.38 3.31 2.88
C GLN A 61 13.47 2.70 3.77
N GLN A 62 13.56 3.12 5.04
CA GLN A 62 14.52 2.55 6.00
C GLN A 62 14.25 1.05 6.28
N LEU A 63 13.00 0.63 6.18
CA LEU A 63 12.58 -0.77 6.28
C LEU A 63 12.78 -1.57 4.97
N GLY A 64 13.36 -0.94 3.93
CA GLY A 64 13.58 -1.58 2.62
C GLY A 64 12.30 -1.73 1.78
N ILE A 65 11.27 -0.92 2.05
CA ILE A 65 9.98 -0.98 1.35
C ILE A 65 9.84 0.22 0.41
N GLY A 66 9.47 -0.06 -0.83
CA GLY A 66 9.33 0.94 -1.88
C GLY A 66 10.60 1.17 -2.69
N PRO A 67 10.68 2.25 -3.49
CA PRO A 67 11.84 2.55 -4.31
C PRO A 67 13.08 2.85 -3.48
N GLU A 68 14.25 2.34 -3.87
CA GLU A 68 15.54 2.60 -3.20
C GLU A 68 15.90 4.09 -3.18
N THR A 69 15.48 4.84 -4.18
CA THR A 69 15.67 6.29 -4.27
C THR A 69 14.77 7.10 -3.32
N GLY A 70 13.87 6.42 -2.61
CA GLY A 70 12.82 7.04 -1.81
C GLY A 70 11.59 7.40 -2.63
N PHE A 71 10.53 7.76 -1.92
CA PHE A 71 9.27 8.21 -2.51
C PHE A 71 8.75 9.42 -1.75
N TYR A 72 8.23 10.37 -2.50
CA TYR A 72 7.75 11.63 -1.96
C TYR A 72 6.55 12.13 -2.76
N ILE A 73 5.53 12.63 -2.08
CA ILE A 73 4.33 13.19 -2.70
C ILE A 73 4.14 14.67 -2.36
N ASN A 74 3.69 15.45 -3.34
CA ASN A 74 3.45 16.89 -3.19
C ASN A 74 1.96 17.26 -3.18
N ASP A 75 1.13 16.35 -3.67
CA ASP A 75 -0.31 16.57 -3.84
C ASP A 75 -1.08 15.25 -3.83
N GLY A 76 -2.35 15.30 -4.22
CA GLY A 76 -3.24 14.15 -4.25
C GLY A 76 -3.16 13.30 -5.53
N THR A 77 -2.25 13.57 -6.46
CA THR A 77 -2.16 12.84 -7.74
C THR A 77 -1.39 11.54 -7.64
N ALA A 78 -0.44 11.45 -6.71
CA ALA A 78 0.39 10.26 -6.50
C ALA A 78 -0.44 9.05 -6.08
N THR A 79 -0.11 7.89 -6.64
CA THR A 79 -0.86 6.65 -6.48
C THR A 79 -0.07 5.57 -5.75
N TRP A 80 -0.79 4.61 -5.17
CA TRP A 80 -0.17 3.44 -4.57
C TRP A 80 0.54 2.55 -5.61
N THR A 81 0.00 2.51 -6.82
CA THR A 81 0.62 1.79 -7.95
C THR A 81 1.97 2.38 -8.34
N GLU A 82 2.11 3.72 -8.31
CA GLU A 82 3.41 4.39 -8.52
C GLU A 82 4.42 4.04 -7.41
N TYR A 83 3.95 3.87 -6.18
CA TYR A 83 4.81 3.56 -5.03
C TYR A 83 5.28 2.10 -5.01
N LEU A 84 4.39 1.12 -5.17
CA LEU A 84 4.66 -0.31 -5.00
C LEU A 84 4.51 -1.14 -6.28
N GLY A 85 4.11 -0.52 -7.40
CA GLY A 85 3.79 -1.28 -8.61
C GLY A 85 2.61 -2.21 -8.38
N ASN A 86 2.67 -3.41 -8.98
CA ASN A 86 1.61 -4.41 -8.89
C ASN A 86 1.78 -5.40 -7.72
N ASP A 87 2.61 -5.07 -6.72
CA ASP A 87 2.78 -5.91 -5.53
C ASP A 87 1.57 -5.81 -4.59
N SER A 88 0.51 -6.49 -4.95
CA SER A 88 -0.75 -6.49 -4.18
C SER A 88 -0.63 -7.15 -2.80
N ALA A 89 0.35 -8.04 -2.61
CA ALA A 89 0.54 -8.75 -1.34
C ALA A 89 1.02 -7.80 -0.24
N HIS A 90 1.97 -6.94 -0.54
CA HIS A 90 2.49 -5.95 0.40
C HIS A 90 1.62 -4.67 0.46
N LEU A 91 0.91 -4.35 -0.61
CA LEU A 91 0.13 -3.12 -0.74
C LEU A 91 -0.85 -2.91 0.43
N ASN A 92 -1.63 -3.92 0.79
CA ASN A 92 -2.61 -3.81 1.87
C ASN A 92 -1.97 -3.64 3.24
N LEU A 93 -0.83 -4.29 3.47
CA LEU A 93 -0.06 -4.14 4.71
C LEU A 93 0.53 -2.74 4.82
N VAL A 94 1.10 -2.22 3.74
CA VAL A 94 1.66 -0.86 3.68
C VAL A 94 0.57 0.19 3.84
N LYS A 95 -0.59 0.04 3.18
CA LYS A 95 -1.75 0.93 3.37
C LYS A 95 -2.21 0.96 4.83
N SER A 96 -2.30 -0.19 5.48
CA SER A 96 -2.69 -0.30 6.89
C SER A 96 -1.68 0.35 7.83
N TYR A 97 -0.40 0.13 7.58
CA TYR A 97 0.69 0.75 8.34
C TYR A 97 0.69 2.27 8.19
N MET A 98 0.64 2.77 6.95
CA MET A 98 0.56 4.20 6.64
C MET A 98 -0.62 4.86 7.34
N ALA A 99 -1.81 4.26 7.23
CA ALA A 99 -3.03 4.76 7.87
C ALA A 99 -2.90 4.83 9.40
N ALA A 100 -2.35 3.78 10.02
CA ALA A 100 -2.14 3.76 11.48
C ALA A 100 -1.12 4.82 11.92
N LYS A 101 0.02 4.95 11.24
CA LYS A 101 1.04 5.95 11.56
C LYS A 101 0.52 7.37 11.37
N VAL A 102 -0.11 7.67 10.24
CA VAL A 102 -0.67 9.01 9.99
C VAL A 102 -1.77 9.33 11.00
N ARG A 103 -2.63 8.38 11.36
CA ARG A 103 -3.64 8.57 12.41
C ARG A 103 -3.02 8.95 13.75
N ILE A 104 -1.95 8.28 14.16
CA ILE A 104 -1.24 8.59 15.41
C ILE A 104 -0.62 9.99 15.39
N LEU A 105 -0.08 10.41 14.23
CA LEU A 105 0.62 11.69 14.10
C LEU A 105 -0.33 12.88 13.93
N PHE A 106 -1.40 12.70 13.14
CA PHE A 106 -2.30 13.76 12.75
C PHE A 106 -3.48 13.95 13.74
N ASP A 107 -4.14 12.86 14.10
CA ASP A 107 -5.32 12.85 14.96
C ASP A 107 -5.26 11.66 15.94
N PRO A 108 -4.40 11.75 16.97
CA PRO A 108 -4.21 10.66 17.91
C PRO A 108 -5.50 10.34 18.67
N PRO A 109 -5.90 9.06 18.77
CA PRO A 109 -7.09 8.68 19.51
C PRO A 109 -6.97 9.03 21.00
N VAL A 110 -8.04 9.54 21.58
CA VAL A 110 -8.11 9.83 23.04
C VAL A 110 -8.19 8.54 23.88
N SER A 111 -8.62 7.43 23.29
CA SER A 111 -8.68 6.13 23.97
C SER A 111 -7.29 5.47 23.97
N SER A 112 -6.75 5.19 25.15
CA SER A 112 -5.48 4.48 25.31
C SER A 112 -5.52 3.09 24.67
N ALA A 113 -6.64 2.38 24.78
CA ALA A 113 -6.79 1.06 24.16
C ALA A 113 -6.71 1.11 22.63
N VAL A 114 -7.27 2.14 21.99
CA VAL A 114 -7.16 2.34 20.54
C VAL A 114 -5.74 2.73 20.17
N MET A 115 -5.11 3.63 20.93
CA MET A 115 -3.72 4.02 20.73
C MET A 115 -2.77 2.82 20.83
N ASP A 116 -2.93 1.96 21.84
CA ASP A 116 -2.14 0.74 22.03
C ASP A 116 -2.33 -0.24 20.86
N SER A 117 -3.56 -0.34 20.32
CA SER A 117 -3.85 -1.18 19.16
C SER A 117 -3.14 -0.67 17.92
N LEU A 118 -3.16 0.63 17.65
CA LEU A 118 -2.46 1.24 16.52
C LEU A 118 -0.94 1.07 16.65
N ASN A 119 -0.38 1.31 17.83
CA ASN A 119 1.04 1.11 18.10
C ASN A 119 1.45 -0.35 17.88
N ARG A 120 0.62 -1.31 18.28
CA ARG A 120 0.88 -2.73 18.06
C ARG A 120 0.91 -3.08 16.57
N ILE A 121 -0.03 -2.58 15.78
CA ILE A 121 -0.06 -2.77 14.32
C ILE A 121 1.24 -2.23 13.71
N CYS A 122 1.66 -1.04 14.11
CA CYS A 122 2.90 -0.44 13.61
C CYS A 122 4.13 -1.25 13.99
N SER A 123 4.27 -1.63 15.27
CA SER A 123 5.42 -2.39 15.76
C SER A 123 5.50 -3.78 15.14
N GLU A 124 4.38 -4.45 14.93
CA GLU A 124 4.33 -5.76 14.28
C GLU A 124 4.78 -5.68 12.82
N PHE A 125 4.32 -4.66 12.09
CA PHE A 125 4.73 -4.43 10.71
C PHE A 125 6.23 -4.16 10.61
N GLU A 126 6.75 -3.25 11.44
CA GLU A 126 8.17 -2.89 11.47
C GLU A 126 9.05 -4.10 11.79
N TRP A 127 8.66 -4.91 12.78
CA TRP A 127 9.38 -6.12 13.15
C TRP A 127 9.41 -7.14 12.00
N ARG A 128 8.27 -7.40 11.36
CA ARG A 128 8.18 -8.34 10.23
C ARG A 128 9.03 -7.89 9.05
N SER A 129 9.05 -6.58 8.78
CA SER A 129 9.83 -6.00 7.68
C SER A 129 11.34 -6.14 7.94
N ASN A 130 11.79 -5.90 9.18
CA ASN A 130 13.19 -6.09 9.55
C ASN A 130 13.63 -7.55 9.42
N VAL A 131 12.83 -8.50 9.93
CA VAL A 131 13.12 -9.95 9.80
C VAL A 131 13.20 -10.38 8.32
N ALA A 132 12.33 -9.84 7.47
CA ALA A 132 12.35 -10.16 6.04
C ALA A 132 13.60 -9.58 5.35
N ALA A 133 14.08 -8.41 5.76
CA ALA A 133 15.33 -7.82 5.24
C ALA A 133 16.56 -8.63 5.67
N GLU A 134 16.66 -9.01 6.95
CA GLU A 134 17.76 -9.83 7.47
C GLU A 134 17.85 -11.19 6.77
N ASN A 135 16.70 -11.84 6.50
CA ASN A 135 16.68 -13.13 5.79
C ASN A 135 17.19 -13.01 4.35
N LYS A 136 16.91 -11.90 3.65
CA LYS A 136 17.43 -11.67 2.29
C LYS A 136 18.94 -11.50 2.28
N GLU A 137 19.50 -10.78 3.25
CA GLU A 137 20.95 -10.60 3.36
C GLU A 137 21.67 -11.93 3.63
N HIS A 138 21.06 -12.85 4.38
CA HIS A 138 21.61 -14.18 4.64
C HIS A 138 21.56 -15.11 3.42
N GLU A 139 20.60 -14.96 2.52
CA GLU A 139 20.50 -15.76 1.29
C GLU A 139 21.49 -15.30 0.20
N GLU A 140 21.96 -14.05 0.25
CA GLU A 140 22.88 -13.49 -0.74
C GLU A 140 24.36 -13.73 -0.45
N VAL A 141 24.71 -14.29 0.71
CA VAL A 141 26.10 -14.69 1.04
C VAL A 141 26.35 -16.10 0.53
N PRO A 142 27.06 -16.31 -0.60
CA PRO A 142 27.42 -17.67 -1.04
C PRO A 142 28.35 -18.31 -0.01
N ASP A 143 28.02 -19.52 0.40
CA ASP A 143 28.91 -20.39 1.18
C ASP A 143 30.26 -20.48 0.47
N HIS A 144 31.24 -19.83 1.04
CA HIS A 144 32.62 -20.04 0.64
C HIS A 144 33.02 -21.43 1.16
N GLU A 145 32.81 -22.45 0.29
CA GLU A 145 33.43 -23.76 0.50
C GLU A 145 34.94 -23.55 0.60
N SER A 146 35.42 -23.73 1.82
CA SER A 146 36.85 -23.90 2.06
C SER A 146 37.26 -25.23 1.42
N SER A 147 37.81 -25.16 0.22
CA SER A 147 38.57 -26.27 -0.33
C SER A 147 39.90 -26.33 0.42
N ASP A 148 39.93 -27.09 1.48
CA ASP A 148 41.16 -27.65 2.02
C ASP A 148 41.66 -28.71 1.03
N ASP A 149 42.51 -28.23 0.13
CA ASP A 149 43.31 -29.10 -0.72
C ASP A 149 44.55 -29.45 0.07
N ASP A 150 44.50 -30.60 0.74
CA ASP A 150 45.61 -31.23 1.44
C ASP A 150 46.35 -32.13 0.43
N ALA A 151 47.48 -31.63 -0.01
CA ALA A 151 48.41 -32.42 -0.81
C ALA A 151 49.71 -32.59 -0.02
#